data_1f19d7dec192453c3e2354afcd9ab068
#
_entry.id   1f19d7dec192453c3e2354afcd9ab068
#
_cell.length_a   1.000
_cell.length_b   1.000
_cell.length_c   1.000
_cell.angle_alpha   90.00
_cell.angle_beta   90.00
_cell.angle_gamma   90.00
#
_symmetry.space_group_name_H-M   'P 1'
#
loop_
_entity.id
_entity.type
_entity.pdbx_description
1 polymer ?
#
loop_
_entity_poly.entity_id
_entity_poly.type
_entity_poly.pdbx_seq_one_letter_code
_entity_poly.pdbx_strand_id
1 'polypeptide(L)'
;MKTLYIGIISMAMMAYVACSSCSGNKTEVTQPDVEYTDDVEYYNFSPRVPESQLYAVKVAGEFIKVFPTYEPHLAWFGVDEGTVKVEVSLQSGRVEKAVVRPLGKNYNYRIDNGRLVIDLHKYDRVSVEINDDLEQPLFIFANPIDKEKPSKSDHSIKYFEAGKVYDAGHLVLDVNCKEVYLEPGTYVKGNILGVDLDGVNIHGGGFIDATGYPGRYGEFYQPFGIAFCRCANSRFSDFTNLFADGGWSSLYTNCHNSDITNVKTIGLNSAKGVKTNNDSMDIIGGVNVHVSKCFMRGHDDVYCLKSQKFKLKGDDVDGIYYEDCIGWNVDAGNTFEIGYETQLDIKNVHYKDIYAIHSGTGTDGNEMRRAALSIHNGAAGTISNVTYENAYIEDALEFSIYLACLKHSYNIGFDENGDKLTYSPGKIRDVTYSNINVMNVRTGRGDCVIQGYDGDHNVSNVSFKGFNYLGRRITSLNDAVWRIKTNCSDINFD
;
A
#
# COMPACT_ATOMS: atom_id res chain seq x y z
N MET A 1 0.27 52.56 -0.26
CA MET A 1 -1.13 52.16 -0.20
C MET A 1 -1.14 50.67 0.05
N LYS A 2 -1.48 50.27 1.27
CA LYS A 2 -1.59 48.85 1.66
C LYS A 2 -3.05 48.44 1.49
N THR A 3 -3.31 47.51 0.59
CA THR A 3 -4.65 46.95 0.42
C THR A 3 -4.74 45.67 1.23
N LEU A 4 -5.61 45.70 2.22
CA LEU A 4 -5.94 44.61 3.10
C LEU A 4 -6.93 43.69 2.36
N TYR A 5 -6.59 42.40 2.14
CA TYR A 5 -7.54 41.37 1.74
C TYR A 5 -8.08 40.64 2.98
N ILE A 6 -9.36 40.83 3.22
CA ILE A 6 -10.12 40.11 4.24
C ILE A 6 -10.63 38.81 3.60
N GLY A 7 -10.11 37.71 4.05
CA GLY A 7 -10.59 36.38 3.69
C GLY A 7 -11.89 36.04 4.43
N ILE A 8 -12.92 35.74 3.69
CA ILE A 8 -14.21 35.27 4.23
C ILE A 8 -14.09 33.75 4.40
N ILE A 9 -14.05 33.30 5.65
CA ILE A 9 -14.19 31.88 6.03
C ILE A 9 -15.67 31.56 5.99
N SER A 10 -16.13 30.75 5.04
CA SER A 10 -17.50 30.23 5.04
C SER A 10 -17.54 28.95 5.88
N MET A 11 -18.06 29.07 7.08
CA MET A 11 -18.48 27.93 7.90
C MET A 11 -19.74 27.30 7.28
N ALA A 12 -19.65 26.08 6.78
CA ALA A 12 -20.83 25.26 6.48
C ALA A 12 -21.38 24.69 7.80
N MET A 13 -22.43 25.33 8.32
CA MET A 13 -23.26 24.79 9.39
C MET A 13 -24.10 23.63 8.86
N MET A 14 -23.88 22.41 9.32
CA MET A 14 -24.86 21.33 9.21
C MET A 14 -26.06 21.67 10.09
N ALA A 15 -27.20 21.91 9.49
CA ALA A 15 -28.46 22.11 10.16
C ALA A 15 -28.98 20.77 10.71
N TYR A 16 -28.92 20.59 12.01
CA TYR A 16 -29.68 19.56 12.70
C TYR A 16 -31.15 20.04 12.78
N VAL A 17 -32.04 19.36 12.07
CA VAL A 17 -33.47 19.53 12.25
C VAL A 17 -33.86 18.77 13.51
N ALA A 18 -34.03 19.48 14.61
CA ALA A 18 -34.62 18.92 15.81
C ALA A 18 -36.14 18.82 15.61
N CYS A 19 -36.65 17.63 15.39
CA CYS A 19 -38.08 17.34 15.48
C CYS A 19 -38.41 17.07 16.95
N SER A 20 -39.07 17.99 17.62
CA SER A 20 -39.55 17.85 18.98
C SER A 20 -40.86 17.07 19.02
N SER A 21 -40.96 16.19 20.00
CA SER A 21 -42.14 15.51 20.56
C SER A 21 -42.61 14.24 19.82
N CYS A 22 -42.03 13.10 20.26
CA CYS A 22 -42.79 11.86 20.51
C CYS A 22 -42.17 11.17 21.73
N SER A 23 -42.90 11.12 22.82
CA SER A 23 -42.60 10.29 24.00
C SER A 23 -42.84 8.82 23.61
N GLY A 24 -41.80 8.16 23.10
CA GLY A 24 -41.76 6.73 22.86
C GLY A 24 -40.57 6.16 23.62
N ASN A 25 -40.77 5.07 24.33
CA ASN A 25 -39.76 4.33 25.06
C ASN A 25 -38.48 4.23 24.22
N LYS A 26 -37.39 4.81 24.72
CA LYS A 26 -36.05 4.47 24.21
C LYS A 26 -35.79 3.01 24.55
N THR A 27 -36.04 2.13 23.63
CA THR A 27 -35.37 0.83 23.60
C THR A 27 -33.90 1.18 23.44
N GLU A 28 -33.12 1.08 24.51
CA GLU A 28 -31.66 0.95 24.38
C GLU A 28 -31.42 -0.25 23.44
N VAL A 29 -30.95 0.03 22.27
CA VAL A 29 -30.37 -1.00 21.42
C VAL A 29 -29.07 -1.37 22.12
N THR A 30 -29.14 -2.37 22.98
CA THR A 30 -27.95 -3.00 23.54
C THR A 30 -27.18 -3.55 22.35
N GLN A 31 -26.01 -2.98 22.08
CA GLN A 31 -25.06 -3.64 21.17
C GLN A 31 -24.87 -5.07 21.71
N PRO A 32 -24.87 -6.08 20.85
CA PRO A 32 -24.56 -7.42 21.30
C PRO A 32 -23.23 -7.39 22.05
N ASP A 33 -23.15 -8.04 23.20
CA ASP A 33 -21.92 -8.17 23.97
C ASP A 33 -20.87 -8.81 23.06
N VAL A 34 -19.80 -8.06 22.74
CA VAL A 34 -18.69 -8.58 21.95
C VAL A 34 -17.90 -9.54 22.84
N GLU A 35 -17.86 -10.80 22.45
CA GLU A 35 -17.02 -11.79 23.11
C GLU A 35 -15.57 -11.59 22.65
N TYR A 36 -14.70 -11.20 23.57
CA TYR A 36 -13.28 -11.00 23.31
C TYR A 36 -12.50 -12.28 23.54
N THR A 37 -11.50 -12.51 22.68
CA THR A 37 -10.52 -13.59 22.87
C THR A 37 -9.27 -13.07 23.57
N ASP A 38 -8.72 -13.90 24.47
CA ASP A 38 -7.39 -13.71 25.06
C ASP A 38 -6.33 -14.62 24.39
N ASP A 39 -6.70 -15.39 23.36
CA ASP A 39 -5.77 -16.22 22.59
C ASP A 39 -4.96 -15.36 21.62
N VAL A 40 -3.92 -14.75 22.16
CA VAL A 40 -3.06 -13.77 21.48
C VAL A 40 -1.60 -14.20 21.58
N GLU A 41 -0.89 -14.18 20.46
CA GLU A 41 0.55 -14.32 20.43
C GLU A 41 1.24 -12.96 20.61
N TYR A 42 1.93 -12.79 21.74
CA TYR A 42 2.71 -11.59 22.02
C TYR A 42 4.12 -11.71 21.45
N TYR A 43 4.52 -10.76 20.60
CA TYR A 43 5.83 -10.79 19.96
C TYR A 43 6.94 -10.43 20.95
N ASN A 44 7.84 -11.39 21.20
CA ASN A 44 8.94 -11.24 22.15
C ASN A 44 10.13 -10.54 21.48
N PHE A 45 10.12 -9.23 21.41
CA PHE A 45 11.24 -8.45 20.90
C PHE A 45 12.37 -8.35 21.92
N SER A 46 13.61 -8.33 21.44
CA SER A 46 14.78 -8.01 22.26
C SER A 46 14.62 -6.66 22.98
N PRO A 47 15.09 -6.50 24.23
CA PRO A 47 15.17 -5.20 24.89
C PRO A 47 16.00 -4.14 24.15
N ARG A 48 16.85 -4.59 23.21
CA ARG A 48 17.65 -3.68 22.35
C ARG A 48 16.84 -3.04 21.21
N VAL A 49 15.65 -3.55 20.92
CA VAL A 49 14.76 -2.97 19.91
C VAL A 49 14.17 -1.68 20.48
N PRO A 50 14.24 -0.55 19.76
CA PRO A 50 13.67 0.71 20.21
C PRO A 50 12.20 0.59 20.60
N GLU A 51 11.75 1.48 21.49
CA GLU A 51 10.38 1.54 21.94
C GLU A 51 9.86 2.97 21.86
N SER A 52 8.62 3.12 21.40
CA SER A 52 7.95 4.41 21.24
C SER A 52 7.89 5.17 22.56
N GLN A 53 8.15 6.46 22.49
CA GLN A 53 7.91 7.41 23.59
C GLN A 53 6.60 8.19 23.36
N LEU A 54 5.91 7.94 22.24
CA LEU A 54 4.65 8.61 21.92
C LEU A 54 3.45 7.74 22.24
N TYR A 55 3.49 6.46 21.89
CA TYR A 55 2.37 5.54 22.00
C TYR A 55 2.63 4.43 23.01
N ALA A 56 1.58 4.03 23.72
CA ALA A 56 1.50 2.78 24.46
C ALA A 56 0.27 2.00 23.97
N VAL A 57 0.45 0.73 23.64
CA VAL A 57 -0.59 -0.16 23.12
C VAL A 57 -0.76 -1.36 24.04
N LYS A 58 -2.03 -1.66 24.38
CA LYS A 58 -2.41 -2.91 25.05
C LYS A 58 -3.25 -3.76 24.13
N VAL A 59 -2.97 -5.04 24.12
CA VAL A 59 -3.73 -6.07 23.40
C VAL A 59 -4.21 -7.09 24.41
N ALA A 60 -5.51 -7.35 24.47
CA ALA A 60 -6.12 -8.23 25.49
C ALA A 60 -5.65 -7.91 26.93
N GLY A 61 -5.43 -6.64 27.25
CA GLY A 61 -5.01 -6.17 28.57
C GLY A 61 -3.49 -6.07 28.80
N GLU A 62 -2.66 -6.71 27.98
CA GLU A 62 -1.21 -6.72 28.14
C GLU A 62 -0.53 -5.68 27.22
N PHE A 63 0.51 -5.02 27.71
CA PHE A 63 1.31 -4.10 26.93
C PHE A 63 2.15 -4.83 25.87
N ILE A 64 2.13 -4.33 24.64
CA ILE A 64 2.99 -4.79 23.56
C ILE A 64 4.01 -3.72 23.20
N LYS A 65 5.13 -4.12 22.59
CA LYS A 65 6.14 -3.19 22.11
C LYS A 65 5.64 -2.44 20.89
N VAL A 66 5.81 -1.11 20.92
CA VAL A 66 5.59 -0.22 19.79
C VAL A 66 6.93 0.27 19.28
N PHE A 67 7.27 -0.08 18.04
CA PHE A 67 8.52 0.32 17.40
C PHE A 67 8.39 1.75 16.84
N PRO A 68 9.26 2.68 17.22
CA PRO A 68 9.25 4.03 16.68
C PRO A 68 10.03 4.12 15.36
N THR A 69 9.49 4.84 14.41
CA THR A 69 10.30 5.47 13.37
C THR A 69 10.24 6.99 13.54
N TYR A 70 10.87 7.74 12.67
CA TYR A 70 10.69 9.20 12.66
C TYR A 70 9.45 9.63 11.86
N GLU A 71 8.67 8.69 11.37
CA GLU A 71 7.38 8.87 10.72
C GLU A 71 6.34 7.97 11.43
N PRO A 72 5.83 6.83 10.89
CA PRO A 72 4.86 6.02 11.61
C PRO A 72 5.50 5.24 12.76
N HIS A 73 4.69 4.91 13.73
CA HIS A 73 5.00 3.92 14.76
C HIS A 73 4.35 2.59 14.42
N LEU A 74 4.97 1.46 14.79
CA LEU A 74 4.55 0.13 14.36
C LEU A 74 4.32 -0.79 15.56
N ALA A 75 3.23 -1.56 15.55
CA ALA A 75 2.89 -2.54 16.57
C ALA A 75 2.38 -3.84 15.93
N TRP A 76 2.73 -4.98 16.50
CA TRP A 76 2.37 -6.31 16.00
C TRP A 76 1.93 -7.24 17.11
N PHE A 77 0.98 -8.10 16.80
CA PHE A 77 0.60 -9.24 17.62
C PHE A 77 -0.03 -10.33 16.73
N GLY A 78 -0.11 -11.55 17.23
CA GLY A 78 -0.79 -12.65 16.54
C GLY A 78 -2.15 -12.94 17.14
N VAL A 79 -3.13 -13.27 16.30
CA VAL A 79 -4.46 -13.75 16.68
C VAL A 79 -5.03 -14.60 15.56
N ASP A 80 -5.71 -15.71 15.89
CA ASP A 80 -6.33 -16.55 14.88
C ASP A 80 -7.84 -16.40 14.81
N GLU A 81 -8.52 -16.46 15.94
CA GLU A 81 -9.97 -16.44 16.00
C GLU A 81 -10.49 -15.45 17.03
N GLY A 82 -11.70 -14.96 16.81
CA GLY A 82 -12.38 -14.05 17.70
C GLY A 82 -12.00 -12.59 17.53
N THR A 83 -12.50 -11.77 18.41
CA THR A 83 -12.26 -10.33 18.46
C THR A 83 -11.27 -10.01 19.57
N VAL A 84 -10.25 -9.23 19.27
CA VAL A 84 -9.27 -8.76 20.26
C VAL A 84 -9.50 -7.30 20.57
N LYS A 85 -9.58 -6.99 21.86
CA LYS A 85 -9.63 -5.61 22.31
C LYS A 85 -8.23 -5.01 22.31
N VAL A 86 -8.04 -3.94 21.56
CA VAL A 86 -6.81 -3.15 21.52
C VAL A 86 -7.05 -1.77 22.12
N GLU A 87 -6.21 -1.37 23.07
CA GLU A 87 -6.26 -0.05 23.68
C GLU A 87 -5.01 0.75 23.30
N VAL A 88 -5.20 1.95 22.75
CA VAL A 88 -4.12 2.88 22.39
C VAL A 88 -4.18 4.12 23.27
N SER A 89 -3.06 4.48 23.86
CA SER A 89 -2.90 5.71 24.63
C SER A 89 -1.65 6.47 24.21
N LEU A 90 -1.70 7.79 24.36
CA LEU A 90 -0.50 8.61 24.29
C LEU A 90 0.26 8.54 25.62
N GLN A 91 1.59 8.46 25.57
CA GLN A 91 2.42 8.50 26.77
C GLN A 91 2.38 9.88 27.45
N SER A 92 2.09 10.93 26.67
CA SER A 92 1.85 12.27 27.16
C SER A 92 0.62 12.87 26.46
N GLY A 93 -0.33 13.38 27.23
CA GLY A 93 -1.57 13.92 26.69
C GLY A 93 -2.73 12.91 26.67
N ARG A 94 -3.74 13.19 25.86
CA ARG A 94 -4.97 12.40 25.73
C ARG A 94 -5.34 12.22 24.27
N VAL A 95 -5.98 11.13 23.96
CA VAL A 95 -6.68 10.95 22.69
C VAL A 95 -7.99 11.73 22.75
N GLU A 96 -8.08 12.81 21.99
CA GLU A 96 -9.28 13.64 21.87
C GLU A 96 -10.07 13.29 20.61
N LYS A 97 -9.35 12.91 19.54
CA LYS A 97 -9.88 12.50 18.26
C LYS A 97 -9.08 11.33 17.71
N ALA A 98 -9.71 10.43 17.01
CA ALA A 98 -9.05 9.35 16.32
C ALA A 98 -9.76 9.01 15.00
N VAL A 99 -8.98 8.62 14.01
CA VAL A 99 -9.46 7.99 12.77
C VAL A 99 -8.76 6.65 12.65
N VAL A 100 -9.53 5.60 12.43
CA VAL A 100 -9.01 4.24 12.20
C VAL A 100 -9.29 3.87 10.75
N ARG A 101 -8.25 3.66 9.96
CA ARG A 101 -8.34 3.29 8.54
C ARG A 101 -7.88 1.86 8.30
N PRO A 102 -8.43 1.24 7.23
CA PRO A 102 -9.34 1.74 6.18
C PRO A 102 -10.76 2.02 6.68
N LEU A 103 -11.31 3.16 6.29
CA LEU A 103 -12.71 3.52 6.62
C LEU A 103 -13.70 2.54 5.98
N GLY A 104 -13.37 2.04 4.78
CA GLY A 104 -14.19 1.06 4.07
C GLY A 104 -14.39 -0.27 4.82
N LYS A 105 -13.55 -0.59 5.81
CA LYS A 105 -13.69 -1.79 6.66
C LYS A 105 -14.60 -1.57 7.87
N ASN A 106 -15.01 -0.32 8.19
CA ASN A 106 -15.95 0.02 9.25
C ASN A 106 -15.57 -0.56 10.62
N TYR A 107 -14.34 -0.35 11.07
CA TYR A 107 -13.86 -0.81 12.37
C TYR A 107 -14.73 -0.30 13.51
N ASN A 108 -15.00 -1.16 14.50
CA ASN A 108 -15.65 -0.74 15.74
C ASN A 108 -14.58 -0.13 16.67
N TYR A 109 -14.69 1.16 16.93
CA TYR A 109 -13.79 1.84 17.87
C TYR A 109 -14.49 2.99 18.61
N ARG A 110 -13.93 3.35 19.77
CA ARG A 110 -14.41 4.46 20.58
C ARG A 110 -13.27 5.09 21.36
N ILE A 111 -13.46 6.33 21.78
CA ILE A 111 -12.58 6.99 22.74
C ILE A 111 -13.19 6.86 24.13
N ASP A 112 -12.46 6.23 25.03
CA ASP A 112 -12.83 6.03 26.41
C ASP A 112 -11.76 6.57 27.36
N ASN A 113 -12.12 7.53 28.19
CA ASN A 113 -11.22 8.16 29.17
C ASN A 113 -9.90 8.69 28.59
N GLY A 114 -9.92 9.18 27.33
CA GLY A 114 -8.75 9.70 26.64
C GLY A 114 -7.83 8.62 26.09
N ARG A 115 -8.34 7.41 25.90
CA ARG A 115 -7.71 6.29 25.20
C ARG A 115 -8.59 5.87 24.04
N LEU A 116 -8.01 5.41 22.97
CA LEU A 116 -8.74 4.77 21.87
C LEU A 116 -8.86 3.28 22.18
N VAL A 117 -10.06 2.74 22.03
CA VAL A 117 -10.35 1.29 22.12
C VAL A 117 -10.84 0.83 20.76
N ILE A 118 -10.22 -0.20 20.20
CA ILE A 118 -10.51 -0.75 18.87
C ILE A 118 -10.72 -2.25 18.98
N ASP A 119 -11.68 -2.77 18.25
CA ASP A 119 -11.91 -4.20 18.08
C ASP A 119 -11.21 -4.67 16.79
N LEU A 120 -10.23 -5.58 16.91
CA LEU A 120 -9.46 -6.11 15.80
C LEU A 120 -9.60 -7.62 15.68
N HIS A 121 -9.39 -8.11 14.45
CA HIS A 121 -9.43 -9.53 14.07
C HIS A 121 -8.17 -9.91 13.30
N LYS A 122 -7.96 -11.20 13.09
CA LYS A 122 -6.89 -11.71 12.26
C LYS A 122 -6.84 -11.03 10.87
N TYR A 123 -5.65 -10.66 10.46
CA TYR A 123 -5.37 -9.91 9.23
C TYR A 123 -5.86 -8.47 9.22
N ASP A 124 -6.32 -7.90 10.34
CA ASP A 124 -6.52 -6.48 10.40
C ASP A 124 -5.19 -5.73 10.40
N ARG A 125 -5.11 -4.75 9.53
CA ARG A 125 -3.97 -3.86 9.32
C ARG A 125 -4.52 -2.45 9.33
N VAL A 126 -4.32 -1.77 10.45
CA VAL A 126 -4.94 -0.47 10.65
C VAL A 126 -3.92 0.65 10.75
N SER A 127 -4.26 1.78 10.17
CA SER A 127 -3.66 3.07 10.49
C SER A 127 -4.53 3.77 11.51
N VAL A 128 -3.90 4.19 12.60
CA VAL A 128 -4.53 4.96 13.68
C VAL A 128 -3.95 6.36 13.67
N GLU A 129 -4.79 7.34 13.33
CA GLU A 129 -4.45 8.75 13.24
C GLU A 129 -5.06 9.47 14.45
N ILE A 130 -4.23 9.93 15.38
CA ILE A 130 -4.66 10.53 16.63
C ILE A 130 -4.48 12.04 16.61
N ASN A 131 -5.50 12.78 17.00
CA ASN A 131 -5.50 14.25 17.13
C ASN A 131 -5.09 14.97 15.83
N ASP A 132 -5.47 14.42 14.67
CA ASP A 132 -5.16 14.93 13.34
C ASP A 132 -3.65 14.92 12.98
N ASP A 133 -2.83 14.16 13.70
CA ASP A 133 -1.42 13.97 13.39
C ASP A 133 -1.26 12.90 12.30
N LEU A 134 -0.86 13.31 11.11
CA LEU A 134 -0.53 12.45 9.97
C LEU A 134 0.99 12.23 9.81
N GLU A 135 1.82 12.92 10.58
CA GLU A 135 3.27 12.77 10.50
C GLU A 135 3.75 11.54 11.27
N GLN A 136 3.11 11.27 12.41
CA GLN A 136 3.46 10.15 13.29
C GLN A 136 2.25 9.22 13.58
N PRO A 137 1.59 8.64 12.55
CA PRO A 137 0.50 7.71 12.77
C PRO A 137 0.98 6.42 13.42
N LEU A 138 0.07 5.69 14.04
CA LEU A 138 0.35 4.35 14.57
C LEU A 138 -0.24 3.29 13.64
N PHE A 139 0.58 2.36 13.16
CA PHE A 139 0.12 1.18 12.44
C PHE A 139 0.08 -0.03 13.35
N ILE A 140 -1.03 -0.74 13.36
CA ILE A 140 -1.23 -1.95 14.16
C ILE A 140 -1.55 -3.11 13.22
N PHE A 141 -0.81 -4.19 13.36
CA PHE A 141 -0.92 -5.38 12.53
C PHE A 141 -1.30 -6.60 13.37
N ALA A 142 -2.53 -7.08 13.18
CA ALA A 142 -3.04 -8.32 13.78
C ALA A 142 -2.73 -9.49 12.83
N ASN A 143 -1.58 -10.12 13.02
CA ASN A 143 -1.12 -11.23 12.18
C ASN A 143 -1.80 -12.55 12.57
N PRO A 144 -1.74 -13.59 11.73
CA PRO A 144 -2.06 -14.95 12.19
C PRO A 144 -1.07 -15.39 13.27
N ILE A 145 -1.52 -16.25 14.21
CA ILE A 145 -0.61 -16.96 15.12
C ILE A 145 0.28 -17.88 14.29
N ASP A 146 1.58 -17.83 14.55
CA ASP A 146 2.55 -18.62 13.78
C ASP A 146 2.52 -20.10 14.18
N LYS A 147 1.95 -20.92 13.31
CA LYS A 147 1.84 -22.39 13.49
C LYS A 147 2.81 -23.17 12.59
N GLU A 148 3.53 -22.51 11.71
CA GLU A 148 4.41 -23.12 10.71
C GLU A 148 5.90 -23.02 11.07
N LYS A 149 6.21 -23.06 12.35
CA LYS A 149 7.57 -22.92 12.86
C LYS A 149 8.47 -24.10 12.43
N PRO A 150 9.51 -23.87 11.61
CA PRO A 150 10.37 -24.92 11.11
C PRO A 150 11.36 -25.42 12.18
N SER A 151 12.05 -26.51 11.87
CA SER A 151 13.11 -27.02 12.74
C SER A 151 14.39 -26.22 12.62
N LYS A 152 14.91 -25.75 13.75
CA LYS A 152 16.22 -25.05 13.82
C LYS A 152 17.41 -25.91 13.40
N SER A 153 17.27 -27.24 13.36
CA SER A 153 18.33 -28.16 12.96
C SER A 153 18.41 -28.37 11.45
N ASP A 154 17.48 -27.84 10.69
CA ASP A 154 17.52 -27.89 9.22
C ASP A 154 18.42 -26.79 8.65
N HIS A 155 19.56 -27.20 8.10
CA HIS A 155 20.55 -26.27 7.53
C HIS A 155 20.16 -25.66 6.19
N SER A 156 19.08 -26.13 5.56
CA SER A 156 18.51 -25.49 4.37
C SER A 156 17.68 -24.25 4.70
N ILE A 157 17.42 -24.01 5.97
CA ILE A 157 16.60 -22.92 6.51
C ILE A 157 17.48 -21.82 7.11
N LYS A 158 17.18 -20.57 6.74
CA LYS A 158 17.71 -19.40 7.43
C LYS A 158 16.76 -19.03 8.57
N TYR A 159 17.09 -19.44 9.79
CA TYR A 159 16.25 -19.25 10.98
C TYR A 159 16.68 -18.03 11.80
N PHE A 160 15.80 -17.04 11.94
CA PHE A 160 16.00 -15.86 12.79
C PHE A 160 15.10 -15.94 14.02
N GLU A 161 15.71 -16.16 15.19
CA GLU A 161 14.98 -16.40 16.44
C GLU A 161 14.38 -15.11 17.04
N ALA A 162 13.22 -15.25 17.66
CA ALA A 162 12.60 -14.22 18.49
C ALA A 162 13.51 -13.76 19.64
N GLY A 163 13.29 -12.53 20.11
CA GLY A 163 14.06 -11.96 21.21
C GLY A 163 15.50 -11.58 20.84
N LYS A 164 15.89 -11.70 19.57
CA LYS A 164 17.23 -11.39 19.08
C LYS A 164 17.22 -10.24 18.07
N VAL A 165 18.37 -9.56 18.02
CA VAL A 165 18.69 -8.59 16.98
C VAL A 165 19.82 -9.16 16.16
N TYR A 166 19.60 -9.29 14.87
CA TYR A 166 20.59 -9.77 13.91
C TYR A 166 21.09 -8.61 13.07
N ASP A 167 22.38 -8.54 12.83
CA ASP A 167 23.00 -7.70 11.82
C ASP A 167 23.36 -8.59 10.63
N ALA A 168 22.42 -8.75 9.71
CA ALA A 168 22.55 -9.62 8.54
C ALA A 168 23.26 -8.92 7.36
N GLY A 169 23.33 -7.57 7.41
CA GLY A 169 23.95 -6.79 6.35
C GLY A 169 23.29 -7.04 4.98
N HIS A 170 24.05 -7.51 4.01
CA HIS A 170 23.57 -7.87 2.68
C HIS A 170 23.37 -9.40 2.59
N LEU A 171 22.18 -9.88 2.91
CA LEU A 171 21.85 -11.30 2.88
C LEU A 171 21.47 -11.72 1.46
N VAL A 172 22.39 -12.39 0.77
CA VAL A 172 22.11 -13.05 -0.52
C VAL A 172 21.74 -14.51 -0.24
N LEU A 173 20.57 -14.92 -0.69
CA LEU A 173 20.09 -16.29 -0.49
C LEU A 173 20.80 -17.24 -1.47
N ASP A 174 21.29 -18.35 -0.96
CA ASP A 174 21.82 -19.43 -1.78
C ASP A 174 20.69 -20.10 -2.57
N VAL A 175 20.98 -20.60 -3.78
CA VAL A 175 20.00 -21.27 -4.65
C VAL A 175 19.38 -22.53 -4.00
N ASN A 176 20.02 -23.10 -2.98
CA ASN A 176 19.48 -24.20 -2.22
C ASN A 176 18.66 -23.74 -1.00
N CYS A 177 18.59 -22.44 -0.73
CA CYS A 177 17.78 -21.91 0.36
C CYS A 177 16.30 -22.18 0.07
N LYS A 178 15.67 -23.01 0.89
CA LYS A 178 14.26 -23.36 0.75
C LYS A 178 13.37 -22.47 1.61
N GLU A 179 13.92 -21.91 2.68
CA GLU A 179 13.12 -21.18 3.64
C GLU A 179 13.93 -20.13 4.38
N VAL A 180 13.32 -18.96 4.57
CA VAL A 180 13.76 -17.94 5.51
C VAL A 180 12.64 -17.76 6.52
N TYR A 181 12.90 -18.15 7.74
CA TYR A 181 11.93 -18.02 8.81
C TYR A 181 12.30 -16.88 9.77
N LEU A 182 11.39 -15.96 9.92
CA LEU A 182 11.49 -14.77 10.77
C LEU A 182 10.56 -14.95 11.96
N GLU A 183 11.04 -15.57 13.03
CA GLU A 183 10.20 -15.85 14.21
C GLU A 183 9.56 -14.56 14.76
N PRO A 184 8.26 -14.55 15.15
CA PRO A 184 7.58 -13.37 15.67
C PRO A 184 8.34 -12.70 16.82
N GLY A 185 8.73 -11.43 16.64
CA GLY A 185 9.59 -10.72 17.61
C GLY A 185 11.09 -10.76 17.29
N THR A 186 11.51 -11.34 16.15
CA THR A 186 12.88 -11.13 15.66
C THR A 186 13.02 -9.74 15.01
N TYR A 187 14.22 -9.17 15.10
CA TYR A 187 14.60 -7.93 14.44
C TYR A 187 15.88 -8.14 13.64
N VAL A 188 15.77 -8.05 12.33
CA VAL A 188 16.88 -8.27 11.38
C VAL A 188 17.25 -6.97 10.73
N LYS A 189 18.49 -6.50 10.92
CA LYS A 189 19.08 -5.36 10.23
C LYS A 189 19.79 -5.83 8.98
N GLY A 190 19.36 -5.35 7.82
CA GLY A 190 19.94 -5.72 6.55
C GLY A 190 18.90 -5.84 5.44
N ASN A 191 19.38 -6.05 4.22
CA ASN A 191 18.53 -6.37 3.08
C ASN A 191 18.55 -7.86 2.74
N ILE A 192 17.58 -8.30 1.93
CA ILE A 192 17.51 -9.68 1.44
C ILE A 192 17.46 -9.66 -0.09
N LEU A 193 18.30 -10.48 -0.72
CA LEU A 193 18.28 -10.73 -2.15
C LEU A 193 18.13 -12.23 -2.44
N GLY A 194 17.06 -12.59 -3.15
CA GLY A 194 16.86 -13.93 -3.73
C GLY A 194 16.92 -13.86 -5.27
N VAL A 195 17.69 -14.77 -5.89
CA VAL A 195 17.82 -14.80 -7.34
C VAL A 195 17.75 -16.24 -7.83
N ASP A 196 16.93 -16.46 -8.87
CA ASP A 196 16.77 -17.78 -9.50
C ASP A 196 16.34 -18.88 -8.51
N LEU A 197 15.47 -18.52 -7.54
CA LEU A 197 14.98 -19.46 -6.52
C LEU A 197 13.68 -20.14 -7.02
N ASP A 198 13.56 -21.42 -6.70
CA ASP A 198 12.35 -22.20 -6.97
C ASP A 198 11.78 -22.81 -5.69
N GLY A 199 10.53 -22.47 -5.38
CA GLY A 199 9.82 -22.95 -4.20
C GLY A 199 10.36 -22.37 -2.88
N VAL A 200 10.94 -21.17 -2.86
CA VAL A 200 11.39 -20.55 -1.62
C VAL A 200 10.20 -20.05 -0.80
N ASN A 201 10.24 -20.27 0.51
CA ASN A 201 9.28 -19.75 1.48
C ASN A 201 9.95 -18.74 2.40
N ILE A 202 9.51 -17.47 2.37
CA ILE A 202 9.96 -16.42 3.29
C ILE A 202 8.77 -16.07 4.17
N HIS A 203 8.82 -16.38 5.47
CA HIS A 203 7.64 -16.21 6.30
C HIS A 203 7.95 -15.97 7.79
N GLY A 204 6.89 -15.80 8.56
CA GLY A 204 6.92 -15.50 9.99
C GLY A 204 6.74 -14.02 10.30
N GLY A 205 6.33 -13.72 11.54
CA GLY A 205 5.96 -12.37 11.98
C GLY A 205 7.13 -11.41 12.27
N GLY A 206 8.36 -11.75 11.82
CA GLY A 206 9.54 -10.95 12.11
C GLY A 206 9.64 -9.64 11.33
N PHE A 207 10.60 -8.84 11.72
CA PHE A 207 10.80 -7.49 11.23
C PHE A 207 12.20 -7.34 10.60
N ILE A 208 12.22 -6.94 9.34
CA ILE A 208 13.43 -6.62 8.55
C ILE A 208 13.56 -5.11 8.49
N ASP A 209 14.67 -4.57 8.97
CA ASP A 209 15.03 -3.17 8.82
C ASP A 209 16.20 -3.04 7.85
N ALA A 210 15.88 -2.74 6.61
CA ALA A 210 16.86 -2.55 5.58
C ALA A 210 17.40 -1.10 5.51
N THR A 211 17.00 -0.24 6.43
CA THR A 211 17.48 1.16 6.51
C THR A 211 18.99 1.19 6.77
N GLY A 212 19.71 1.87 5.90
CA GLY A 212 21.18 1.90 5.93
C GLY A 212 21.86 0.69 5.26
N TYR A 213 21.07 -0.23 4.70
CA TYR A 213 21.56 -1.40 3.95
C TYR A 213 20.97 -1.46 2.54
N PRO A 214 21.13 -0.41 1.70
CA PRO A 214 20.54 -0.40 0.36
C PRO A 214 21.12 -1.53 -0.49
N GLY A 215 20.28 -2.48 -0.87
CA GLY A 215 20.63 -3.60 -1.74
C GLY A 215 20.92 -3.11 -3.16
N ARG A 216 21.80 -3.84 -3.87
CA ARG A 216 22.11 -3.62 -5.28
C ARG A 216 22.25 -4.95 -5.99
N TYR A 217 21.76 -5.04 -7.23
CA TYR A 217 21.89 -6.25 -8.02
C TYR A 217 22.07 -5.94 -9.50
N GLY A 218 23.22 -6.35 -10.06
CA GLY A 218 23.52 -6.22 -11.48
C GLY A 218 23.36 -4.78 -11.99
N GLU A 219 22.69 -4.65 -13.12
CA GLU A 219 22.38 -3.36 -13.76
C GLU A 219 21.17 -2.66 -13.15
N PHE A 220 20.63 -3.21 -12.10
CA PHE A 220 19.53 -2.63 -11.35
C PHE A 220 19.95 -1.28 -10.77
N TYR A 221 19.41 -0.19 -11.31
CA TYR A 221 19.88 1.15 -10.94
C TYR A 221 19.31 1.66 -9.63
N GLN A 222 18.17 1.11 -9.19
CA GLN A 222 17.53 1.50 -7.92
C GLN A 222 18.02 0.61 -6.77
N PRO A 223 18.28 1.18 -5.60
CA PRO A 223 18.49 0.40 -4.41
C PRO A 223 17.17 -0.25 -3.94
N PHE A 224 17.27 -1.31 -3.14
CA PHE A 224 16.12 -2.02 -2.59
C PHE A 224 16.33 -2.42 -1.13
N GLY A 225 15.25 -2.61 -0.41
CA GLY A 225 15.24 -3.23 0.92
C GLY A 225 15.21 -4.75 0.82
N ILE A 226 14.27 -5.29 0.05
CA ILE A 226 14.21 -6.71 -0.30
C ILE A 226 14.02 -6.86 -1.81
N ALA A 227 14.61 -7.88 -2.41
CA ALA A 227 14.44 -8.16 -3.84
C ALA A 227 14.42 -9.65 -4.13
N PHE A 228 13.48 -10.07 -4.97
CA PHE A 228 13.36 -11.42 -5.48
C PHE A 228 13.30 -11.37 -7.01
N CYS A 229 14.32 -11.96 -7.66
CA CYS A 229 14.50 -11.88 -9.11
C CYS A 229 14.40 -13.26 -9.71
N ARG A 230 13.48 -13.48 -10.65
CA ARG A 230 13.25 -14.78 -11.32
C ARG A 230 13.02 -15.92 -10.31
N CYS A 231 12.23 -15.64 -9.28
CA CYS A 231 11.78 -16.65 -8.33
C CYS A 231 10.45 -17.25 -8.79
N ALA A 232 10.34 -18.57 -8.73
CA ALA A 232 9.12 -19.27 -9.14
C ALA A 232 8.56 -20.11 -8.00
N ASN A 233 7.24 -20.38 -8.04
CA ASN A 233 6.54 -21.24 -7.08
C ASN A 233 6.84 -20.86 -5.62
N SER A 234 6.98 -19.58 -5.35
CA SER A 234 7.52 -19.04 -4.09
C SER A 234 6.43 -18.38 -3.25
N ARG A 235 6.63 -18.38 -1.94
CA ARG A 235 5.72 -17.76 -0.99
C ARG A 235 6.45 -16.74 -0.14
N PHE A 236 5.85 -15.56 0.01
CA PHE A 236 6.35 -14.46 0.83
C PHE A 236 5.24 -14.03 1.78
N SER A 237 5.39 -14.23 3.11
CA SER A 237 4.27 -13.96 4.00
C SER A 237 4.63 -13.44 5.38
N ASP A 238 3.73 -12.63 5.91
CA ASP A 238 3.59 -12.22 7.31
C ASP A 238 4.65 -11.24 7.85
N PHE A 239 5.81 -11.12 7.23
CA PHE A 239 6.88 -10.23 7.70
C PHE A 239 6.62 -8.75 7.41
N THR A 240 7.37 -7.90 8.10
CA THR A 240 7.43 -6.46 7.86
C THR A 240 8.81 -6.06 7.35
N ASN A 241 8.86 -5.25 6.28
CA ASN A 241 10.05 -4.65 5.72
C ASN A 241 10.02 -3.13 5.90
N LEU A 242 11.10 -2.56 6.44
CA LEU A 242 11.32 -1.13 6.60
C LEU A 242 12.48 -0.68 5.73
N PHE A 243 12.33 0.43 4.98
CA PHE A 243 13.38 0.94 4.11
C PHE A 243 13.33 2.47 3.98
N ALA A 244 14.49 3.13 4.01
CA ALA A 244 14.60 4.60 4.02
C ALA A 244 15.67 5.18 3.08
N ASP A 245 16.31 4.36 2.25
CA ASP A 245 17.50 4.79 1.49
C ASP A 245 17.20 5.21 0.04
N GLY A 246 15.93 5.31 -0.30
CA GLY A 246 15.46 5.64 -1.66
C GLY A 246 15.57 4.46 -2.63
N GLY A 247 14.67 4.40 -3.57
CA GLY A 247 14.57 3.32 -4.54
C GLY A 247 13.34 2.47 -4.30
N TRP A 248 13.41 1.16 -4.54
CA TRP A 248 12.26 0.27 -4.48
C TRP A 248 12.31 -0.63 -3.25
N SER A 249 11.48 -0.32 -2.26
CA SER A 249 11.56 -0.94 -0.93
C SER A 249 11.39 -2.44 -0.98
N SER A 250 10.43 -2.96 -1.74
CA SER A 250 10.31 -4.39 -2.05
C SER A 250 10.09 -4.62 -3.54
N LEU A 251 10.90 -5.51 -4.10
CA LEU A 251 10.99 -5.74 -5.53
C LEU A 251 10.80 -7.21 -5.87
N TYR A 252 9.89 -7.47 -6.80
CA TYR A 252 9.61 -8.79 -7.35
C TYR A 252 9.72 -8.73 -8.87
N THR A 253 10.83 -9.23 -9.42
CA THR A 253 11.08 -9.15 -10.87
C THR A 253 10.98 -10.52 -11.50
N ASN A 254 10.14 -10.67 -12.51
CA ASN A 254 9.93 -11.94 -13.24
C ASN A 254 9.67 -13.12 -12.30
N CYS A 255 8.88 -12.88 -11.23
CA CYS A 255 8.41 -13.95 -10.37
C CYS A 255 7.19 -14.62 -10.99
N HIS A 256 7.13 -15.95 -10.92
CA HIS A 256 6.06 -16.73 -11.52
C HIS A 256 5.41 -17.65 -10.48
N ASN A 257 4.08 -17.84 -10.57
CA ASN A 257 3.33 -18.73 -9.67
C ASN A 257 3.66 -18.46 -8.21
N SER A 258 3.61 -17.23 -7.78
CA SER A 258 4.08 -16.84 -6.45
C SER A 258 3.02 -16.09 -5.68
N ASP A 259 3.01 -16.29 -4.36
CA ASP A 259 2.09 -15.65 -3.42
C ASP A 259 2.83 -14.67 -2.51
N ILE A 260 2.30 -13.45 -2.41
CA ILE A 260 2.77 -12.40 -1.49
C ILE A 260 1.60 -12.07 -0.55
N THR A 261 1.63 -12.60 0.68
CA THR A 261 0.48 -12.53 1.57
C THR A 261 0.84 -11.87 2.89
N ASN A 262 0.03 -10.89 3.31
CA ASN A 262 0.18 -10.21 4.62
C ASN A 262 1.58 -9.60 4.84
N VAL A 263 2.26 -9.21 3.77
CA VAL A 263 3.53 -8.49 3.83
C VAL A 263 3.25 -7.01 4.08
N LYS A 264 4.07 -6.39 4.93
CA LYS A 264 4.02 -4.95 5.19
C LYS A 264 5.33 -4.35 4.73
N THR A 265 5.27 -3.38 3.84
CA THR A 265 6.45 -2.60 3.45
C THR A 265 6.22 -1.13 3.79
N ILE A 266 7.12 -0.60 4.60
CA ILE A 266 7.06 0.77 5.11
C ILE A 266 8.27 1.54 4.57
N GLY A 267 8.02 2.30 3.51
CA GLY A 267 8.98 3.26 2.97
C GLY A 267 9.00 4.53 3.83
N LEU A 268 10.18 5.01 4.15
CA LEU A 268 10.41 6.23 4.93
C LEU A 268 11.25 7.22 4.13
N ASN A 269 11.13 8.50 4.43
CA ASN A 269 12.17 9.46 4.06
C ASN A 269 13.47 9.14 4.80
N SER A 270 14.59 9.69 4.35
CA SER A 270 15.82 9.54 5.13
C SER A 270 15.69 10.25 6.48
N ALA A 271 16.38 9.74 7.49
CA ALA A 271 16.43 10.35 8.83
C ALA A 271 16.91 11.83 8.83
N LYS A 272 17.43 12.31 7.73
CA LYS A 272 17.84 13.71 7.54
C LYS A 272 16.74 14.56 6.90
N GLY A 273 15.52 14.03 6.71
CA GLY A 273 14.42 14.71 6.04
C GLY A 273 14.63 14.92 4.54
N VAL A 274 15.56 14.19 3.93
CA VAL A 274 15.74 14.21 2.48
C VAL A 274 14.65 13.34 1.86
N LYS A 275 13.87 13.93 0.97
CA LYS A 275 12.87 13.18 0.20
C LYS A 275 13.57 12.08 -0.61
N THR A 276 13.03 10.88 -0.52
CA THR A 276 13.53 9.72 -1.22
C THR A 276 12.40 9.10 -2.03
N ASN A 277 12.70 8.63 -3.22
CA ASN A 277 11.76 7.80 -3.98
C ASN A 277 11.75 6.42 -3.33
N ASN A 278 10.80 6.17 -2.46
CA ASN A 278 10.59 4.87 -1.85
C ASN A 278 9.29 4.29 -2.37
N ASP A 279 9.36 3.68 -3.56
CA ASP A 279 8.29 2.81 -4.04
C ASP A 279 8.15 1.65 -3.03
N SER A 280 6.93 1.29 -2.66
CA SER A 280 6.77 0.27 -1.60
C SER A 280 6.89 -1.13 -2.15
N MET A 281 6.16 -1.43 -3.22
CA MET A 281 6.17 -2.73 -3.89
C MET A 281 6.22 -2.54 -5.40
N ASP A 282 7.29 -3.00 -6.03
CA ASP A 282 7.40 -3.08 -7.48
C ASP A 282 7.33 -4.53 -7.95
N ILE A 283 6.37 -4.82 -8.82
CA ILE A 283 6.33 -6.05 -9.59
C ILE A 283 6.71 -5.70 -11.03
N ILE A 284 7.80 -6.29 -11.54
CA ILE A 284 8.29 -5.99 -12.88
C ILE A 284 8.36 -7.27 -13.71
N GLY A 285 7.46 -7.42 -14.68
CA GLY A 285 7.23 -8.69 -15.32
C GLY A 285 6.58 -9.69 -14.38
N GLY A 286 6.35 -10.90 -14.84
CA GLY A 286 5.83 -11.98 -14.02
C GLY A 286 4.46 -12.49 -14.44
N VAL A 287 4.22 -13.76 -14.13
CA VAL A 287 3.01 -14.48 -14.52
C VAL A 287 2.42 -15.19 -13.32
N ASN A 288 1.11 -15.05 -13.14
CA ASN A 288 0.36 -15.69 -12.06
C ASN A 288 0.95 -15.37 -10.68
N VAL A 289 0.91 -14.09 -10.31
CA VAL A 289 1.36 -13.59 -8.99
C VAL A 289 0.16 -13.08 -8.21
N HIS A 290 0.02 -13.57 -6.99
CA HIS A 290 -1.07 -13.18 -6.08
C HIS A 290 -0.54 -12.36 -4.91
N VAL A 291 -1.05 -11.15 -4.77
CA VAL A 291 -0.74 -10.21 -3.68
C VAL A 291 -1.99 -10.06 -2.82
N SER A 292 -1.95 -10.49 -1.59
CA SER A 292 -3.14 -10.44 -0.75
C SER A 292 -2.84 -9.96 0.67
N LYS A 293 -3.80 -9.27 1.26
CA LYS A 293 -3.72 -8.81 2.66
C LYS A 293 -2.45 -8.01 2.98
N CYS A 294 -1.92 -7.27 2.01
CA CYS A 294 -0.71 -6.49 2.17
C CYS A 294 -1.02 -5.06 2.65
N PHE A 295 -0.06 -4.46 3.36
CA PHE A 295 -0.10 -3.06 3.77
C PHE A 295 1.18 -2.37 3.30
N MET A 296 1.05 -1.40 2.40
CA MET A 296 2.18 -0.70 1.81
C MET A 296 2.10 0.79 2.09
N ARG A 297 3.21 1.39 2.48
CA ARG A 297 3.37 2.83 2.62
C ARG A 297 4.64 3.28 1.92
N GLY A 298 4.54 4.27 1.06
CA GLY A 298 5.66 4.77 0.28
C GLY A 298 5.65 6.27 0.05
N HIS A 299 6.81 6.80 -0.31
CA HIS A 299 7.01 8.19 -0.70
C HIS A 299 7.02 8.39 -2.22
N ASP A 300 6.92 7.30 -2.98
CA ASP A 300 6.66 7.25 -4.42
C ASP A 300 5.58 6.20 -4.68
N ASP A 301 5.58 5.46 -5.78
CA ASP A 301 4.54 4.48 -6.11
C ASP A 301 4.39 3.42 -5.00
N VAL A 302 3.16 3.07 -4.62
CA VAL A 302 2.92 2.18 -3.47
C VAL A 302 2.77 0.73 -3.90
N TYR A 303 1.84 0.44 -4.80
CA TYR A 303 1.74 -0.84 -5.51
C TYR A 303 1.98 -0.55 -6.98
N CYS A 304 3.14 -0.89 -7.48
CA CYS A 304 3.56 -0.54 -8.83
C CYS A 304 3.78 -1.78 -9.69
N LEU A 305 3.14 -1.81 -10.86
CA LEU A 305 3.26 -2.88 -11.83
C LEU A 305 3.90 -2.34 -13.11
N LYS A 306 5.02 -2.91 -13.49
CA LYS A 306 5.85 -2.45 -14.60
C LYS A 306 6.20 -3.61 -15.55
N SER A 307 6.54 -3.27 -16.81
CA SER A 307 7.11 -4.22 -17.77
C SER A 307 8.32 -3.58 -18.45
N GLN A 308 9.51 -3.93 -18.02
CA GLN A 308 10.77 -3.41 -18.57
C GLN A 308 11.54 -4.50 -19.32
N LYS A 309 11.77 -4.29 -20.60
CA LYS A 309 12.49 -5.24 -21.46
C LYS A 309 13.99 -5.25 -21.21
N PHE A 310 14.59 -4.11 -21.01
CA PHE A 310 16.04 -3.95 -21.11
C PHE A 310 16.80 -4.18 -19.80
N LYS A 311 16.53 -3.40 -18.74
CA LYS A 311 17.39 -3.42 -17.55
C LYS A 311 17.22 -4.65 -16.66
N LEU A 312 16.07 -5.29 -16.71
CA LEU A 312 15.70 -6.37 -15.82
C LEU A 312 15.37 -7.67 -16.56
N LYS A 313 15.51 -7.67 -17.89
CA LYS A 313 15.04 -8.78 -18.73
C LYS A 313 13.61 -9.18 -18.38
N GLY A 314 12.75 -8.15 -18.17
CA GLY A 314 11.38 -8.33 -17.77
C GLY A 314 10.60 -9.07 -18.85
N ASP A 315 9.77 -10.00 -18.40
CA ASP A 315 8.79 -10.66 -19.24
C ASP A 315 7.52 -9.81 -19.35
N ASP A 316 6.61 -10.22 -20.23
CA ASP A 316 5.23 -9.75 -20.21
C ASP A 316 4.62 -9.94 -18.81
N VAL A 317 3.65 -9.12 -18.49
CA VAL A 317 2.87 -9.28 -17.28
C VAL A 317 1.56 -9.96 -17.61
N ASP A 318 1.27 -11.10 -16.98
CA ASP A 318 0.04 -11.86 -17.23
C ASP A 318 -0.51 -12.50 -15.94
N GLY A 319 -1.70 -12.06 -15.53
CA GLY A 319 -2.36 -12.63 -14.34
C GLY A 319 -1.73 -12.15 -13.03
N ILE A 320 -1.85 -10.88 -12.71
CA ILE A 320 -1.47 -10.32 -11.42
C ILE A 320 -2.74 -9.98 -10.64
N TYR A 321 -2.83 -10.47 -9.42
CA TYR A 321 -4.02 -10.34 -8.58
C TYR A 321 -3.66 -9.62 -7.28
N TYR A 322 -4.36 -8.53 -6.99
CA TYR A 322 -4.28 -7.81 -5.72
C TYR A 322 -5.60 -7.95 -4.97
N GLU A 323 -5.61 -8.52 -3.78
CA GLU A 323 -6.81 -8.72 -2.98
C GLU A 323 -6.62 -8.26 -1.54
N ASP A 324 -7.59 -7.51 -1.00
CA ASP A 324 -7.56 -6.96 0.36
C ASP A 324 -6.25 -6.21 0.67
N CYS A 325 -5.85 -5.31 -0.23
CA CYS A 325 -4.61 -4.55 -0.14
C CYS A 325 -4.85 -3.11 0.30
N ILE A 326 -4.00 -2.61 1.21
CA ILE A 326 -4.07 -1.25 1.76
C ILE A 326 -2.84 -0.48 1.33
N GLY A 327 -3.03 0.72 0.74
CA GLY A 327 -1.97 1.59 0.31
C GLY A 327 -2.05 2.98 0.93
N TRP A 328 -0.91 3.47 1.41
CA TRP A 328 -0.68 4.85 1.82
C TRP A 328 0.44 5.47 0.99
N ASN A 329 0.09 6.31 0.04
CA ASN A 329 1.06 7.15 -0.65
C ASN A 329 1.23 8.47 0.10
N VAL A 330 2.47 8.81 0.43
CA VAL A 330 2.77 10.00 1.27
C VAL A 330 3.00 11.24 0.41
N ASP A 331 3.88 11.16 -0.57
CA ASP A 331 4.42 12.33 -1.24
C ASP A 331 4.25 12.30 -2.76
N ALA A 332 5.09 11.53 -3.44
CA ALA A 332 5.13 11.38 -4.88
C ALA A 332 4.48 10.06 -5.32
N GLY A 333 4.36 9.85 -6.61
CA GLY A 333 3.85 8.60 -7.18
C GLY A 333 2.36 8.36 -6.97
N ASN A 334 1.96 7.12 -7.08
CA ASN A 334 0.58 6.67 -7.14
C ASN A 334 0.32 5.58 -6.10
N THR A 335 -0.95 5.34 -5.74
CA THR A 335 -1.21 4.29 -4.74
C THR A 335 -1.33 2.92 -5.38
N PHE A 336 -2.14 2.75 -6.42
CA PHE A 336 -2.22 1.52 -7.22
C PHE A 336 -1.91 1.88 -8.67
N GLU A 337 -0.68 1.59 -9.10
CA GLU A 337 -0.12 2.04 -10.37
C GLU A 337 0.16 0.88 -11.33
N ILE A 338 -0.19 1.08 -12.60
CA ILE A 338 0.36 0.33 -13.72
C ILE A 338 1.16 1.31 -14.57
N GLY A 339 2.46 1.25 -14.53
CA GLY A 339 3.35 2.16 -15.27
C GLY A 339 4.52 2.70 -14.44
N TYR A 340 5.20 3.71 -14.88
CA TYR A 340 5.19 4.26 -16.27
C TYR A 340 5.91 3.37 -17.28
N GLU A 341 6.76 2.45 -16.79
CA GLU A 341 7.55 1.55 -17.61
C GLU A 341 6.67 0.41 -18.14
N THR A 342 6.25 0.52 -19.41
CA THR A 342 5.30 -0.38 -20.06
C THR A 342 5.80 -0.77 -21.44
N GLN A 343 7.03 -1.28 -21.50
CA GLN A 343 7.68 -1.63 -22.77
C GLN A 343 7.14 -2.92 -23.40
N LEU A 344 6.61 -3.82 -22.57
CA LEU A 344 5.96 -5.06 -22.97
C LEU A 344 4.49 -5.02 -22.58
N ASP A 345 3.72 -6.01 -23.03
CA ASP A 345 2.30 -6.09 -22.73
C ASP A 345 2.03 -6.38 -21.25
N ILE A 346 1.00 -5.74 -20.72
CA ILE A 346 0.47 -5.98 -19.37
C ILE A 346 -0.99 -6.39 -19.51
N LYS A 347 -1.33 -7.58 -19.07
CA LYS A 347 -2.69 -8.10 -19.21
C LYS A 347 -3.16 -8.92 -18.02
N ASN A 348 -4.48 -9.05 -17.88
CA ASN A 348 -5.12 -9.84 -16.84
C ASN A 348 -4.70 -9.38 -15.44
N VAL A 349 -4.90 -8.10 -15.14
CA VAL A 349 -4.59 -7.50 -13.84
C VAL A 349 -5.88 -7.26 -13.08
N HIS A 350 -5.94 -7.78 -11.84
CA HIS A 350 -7.15 -7.73 -11.04
C HIS A 350 -6.87 -7.11 -9.67
N TYR A 351 -7.56 -6.03 -9.37
CA TYR A 351 -7.59 -5.38 -8.06
C TYR A 351 -8.96 -5.60 -7.43
N LYS A 352 -9.01 -6.20 -6.25
CA LYS A 352 -10.24 -6.46 -5.52
C LYS A 352 -10.10 -6.11 -4.05
N ASP A 353 -11.14 -5.47 -3.50
CA ASP A 353 -11.17 -5.07 -2.08
C ASP A 353 -9.92 -4.25 -1.70
N ILE A 354 -9.63 -3.18 -2.45
CA ILE A 354 -8.45 -2.35 -2.27
C ILE A 354 -8.78 -1.02 -1.63
N TYR A 355 -7.83 -0.52 -0.82
CA TYR A 355 -8.01 0.68 -0.02
C TYR A 355 -6.84 1.65 -0.20
N ALA A 356 -7.04 2.75 -0.92
CA ALA A 356 -6.14 3.89 -0.96
C ALA A 356 -6.48 4.82 0.20
N ILE A 357 -5.87 4.58 1.37
CA ILE A 357 -6.23 5.30 2.60
C ILE A 357 -5.73 6.74 2.61
N HIS A 358 -4.60 6.99 1.98
CA HIS A 358 -4.09 8.30 1.59
C HIS A 358 -3.42 8.18 0.23
N SER A 359 -3.61 9.17 -0.64
CA SER A 359 -3.06 9.15 -1.99
C SER A 359 -2.53 10.51 -2.40
N GLY A 360 -1.22 10.59 -2.58
CA GLY A 360 -0.40 11.64 -3.16
C GLY A 360 -0.56 13.01 -2.52
N THR A 361 0.51 13.55 -1.98
CA THR A 361 0.49 14.88 -1.36
C THR A 361 1.51 15.83 -1.95
N GLY A 362 2.19 15.40 -3.01
CA GLY A 362 3.33 16.12 -3.52
C GLY A 362 3.02 17.55 -3.93
N THR A 363 3.81 18.44 -3.37
CA THR A 363 3.72 19.88 -3.61
C THR A 363 4.78 20.39 -4.58
N ASP A 364 5.49 19.51 -5.26
CA ASP A 364 6.68 19.85 -6.03
C ASP A 364 6.42 20.59 -7.34
N GLY A 365 5.15 20.95 -7.61
CA GLY A 365 4.79 21.82 -8.73
C GLY A 365 5.04 21.23 -10.12
N ASN A 366 5.61 20.07 -10.22
CA ASN A 366 5.71 19.33 -11.47
C ASN A 366 4.34 18.77 -11.84
N GLU A 367 4.03 18.75 -13.13
CA GLU A 367 2.80 18.18 -13.69
C GLU A 367 2.75 16.64 -13.52
N MET A 368 3.27 16.12 -12.43
CA MET A 368 3.22 14.69 -12.15
C MET A 368 1.79 14.27 -11.87
N ARG A 369 1.36 13.22 -12.51
CA ARG A 369 -0.01 12.77 -12.66
C ARG A 369 -0.29 11.70 -11.60
N ARG A 370 -0.42 12.12 -10.36
CA ARG A 370 -0.55 11.27 -9.19
C ARG A 370 -1.99 10.92 -8.92
N ALA A 371 -2.27 9.64 -8.81
CA ALA A 371 -3.63 9.19 -8.57
C ALA A 371 -3.70 8.03 -7.57
N ALA A 372 -4.90 7.83 -7.03
CA ALA A 372 -5.18 6.67 -6.21
C ALA A 372 -5.21 5.38 -7.04
N LEU A 373 -5.88 5.41 -8.19
CA LEU A 373 -5.93 4.31 -9.17
C LEU A 373 -5.40 4.84 -10.50
N SER A 374 -4.28 4.32 -10.96
CA SER A 374 -3.62 4.85 -12.16
C SER A 374 -3.17 3.78 -13.13
N ILE A 375 -3.29 4.10 -14.40
CA ILE A 375 -2.68 3.37 -15.52
C ILE A 375 -1.97 4.38 -16.40
N HIS A 376 -0.66 4.48 -16.27
CA HIS A 376 0.19 5.34 -17.06
C HIS A 376 0.96 4.53 -18.09
N ASN A 377 0.40 4.36 -19.26
CA ASN A 377 1.09 3.68 -20.34
C ASN A 377 2.11 4.63 -21.01
N GLY A 378 3.34 4.56 -20.59
CA GLY A 378 4.42 5.46 -21.03
C GLY A 378 5.26 4.91 -22.17
N ALA A 379 5.05 3.67 -22.63
CA ALA A 379 5.83 3.03 -23.68
C ALA A 379 4.96 2.16 -24.60
N ALA A 380 5.58 1.29 -25.42
CA ALA A 380 4.96 0.62 -26.56
C ALA A 380 4.00 -0.54 -26.22
N GLY A 381 4.02 -1.04 -24.98
CA GLY A 381 3.17 -2.17 -24.59
C GLY A 381 1.68 -1.85 -24.63
N THR A 382 0.86 -2.89 -24.78
CA THR A 382 -0.59 -2.80 -24.62
C THR A 382 -0.97 -3.20 -23.20
N ILE A 383 -1.71 -2.33 -22.51
CA ILE A 383 -2.30 -2.66 -21.22
C ILE A 383 -3.76 -3.05 -21.46
N SER A 384 -4.14 -4.27 -21.06
CA SER A 384 -5.47 -4.80 -21.36
C SER A 384 -6.01 -5.75 -20.31
N ASN A 385 -7.35 -5.86 -20.25
CA ASN A 385 -8.08 -6.70 -19.30
C ASN A 385 -7.68 -6.40 -17.85
N VAL A 386 -7.90 -5.14 -17.44
CA VAL A 386 -7.64 -4.66 -16.08
C VAL A 386 -8.97 -4.46 -15.36
N THR A 387 -9.11 -5.00 -14.16
CA THR A 387 -10.32 -4.82 -13.35
C THR A 387 -9.99 -4.24 -11.98
N TYR A 388 -10.80 -3.27 -11.57
CA TYR A 388 -10.87 -2.75 -10.21
C TYR A 388 -12.25 -3.06 -9.65
N GLU A 389 -12.31 -3.82 -8.56
CA GLU A 389 -13.54 -4.22 -7.90
C GLU A 389 -13.50 -3.85 -6.41
N ASN A 390 -14.52 -3.17 -5.91
CA ASN A 390 -14.61 -2.73 -4.52
C ASN A 390 -13.40 -1.89 -4.09
N ALA A 391 -13.13 -0.79 -4.78
CA ALA A 391 -12.04 0.11 -4.44
C ALA A 391 -12.54 1.31 -3.62
N TYR A 392 -11.83 1.59 -2.54
CA TYR A 392 -12.10 2.71 -1.64
C TYR A 392 -10.93 3.71 -1.71
N ILE A 393 -11.23 4.93 -2.17
CA ILE A 393 -10.29 6.05 -2.19
C ILE A 393 -10.71 6.98 -1.06
N GLU A 394 -10.03 6.87 0.07
CA GLU A 394 -10.46 7.50 1.31
C GLU A 394 -10.02 8.95 1.43
N ASP A 395 -8.85 9.27 0.87
CA ASP A 395 -8.30 10.62 0.92
C ASP A 395 -7.32 10.83 -0.26
N ALA A 396 -7.82 11.41 -1.36
CA ALA A 396 -7.00 11.75 -2.51
C ALA A 396 -6.62 13.23 -2.50
N LEU A 397 -5.36 13.56 -2.80
CA LEU A 397 -4.93 14.94 -2.93
C LEU A 397 -5.08 15.48 -4.35
N GLU A 398 -4.67 14.72 -5.37
CA GLU A 398 -4.73 15.19 -6.78
C GLU A 398 -5.80 14.48 -7.58
N PHE A 399 -5.57 13.25 -8.02
CA PHE A 399 -6.51 12.52 -8.87
C PHE A 399 -7.01 11.26 -8.17
N SER A 400 -8.27 10.94 -8.39
CA SER A 400 -8.84 9.67 -7.94
C SER A 400 -8.55 8.55 -8.93
N ILE A 401 -8.77 8.80 -10.22
CA ILE A 401 -8.56 7.85 -11.33
C ILE A 401 -7.79 8.55 -12.45
N TYR A 402 -6.73 7.91 -12.93
CA TYR A 402 -5.94 8.43 -14.05
C TYR A 402 -5.58 7.32 -15.04
N LEU A 403 -6.15 7.36 -16.24
CA LEU A 403 -5.80 6.47 -17.35
C LEU A 403 -5.18 7.31 -18.47
N ALA A 404 -3.93 7.06 -18.81
CA ALA A 404 -3.31 7.81 -19.88
C ALA A 404 -2.26 7.05 -20.68
N CYS A 405 -2.30 7.20 -22.01
CA CYS A 405 -1.18 6.89 -22.87
C CYS A 405 -0.32 8.14 -22.99
N LEU A 406 0.95 8.04 -22.60
CA LEU A 406 1.81 9.18 -22.36
C LEU A 406 3.12 9.09 -23.16
N LYS A 407 3.70 10.25 -23.39
CA LYS A 407 5.12 10.35 -23.74
C LYS A 407 5.89 10.70 -22.47
N HIS A 408 6.60 9.73 -21.92
CA HIS A 408 7.38 9.95 -20.71
C HIS A 408 8.88 9.75 -20.94
N SER A 409 9.71 10.63 -20.40
CA SER A 409 11.16 10.63 -20.64
C SER A 409 11.88 9.41 -20.05
N TYR A 410 11.33 8.79 -19.01
CA TYR A 410 11.89 7.59 -18.40
C TYR A 410 11.67 6.33 -19.24
N ASN A 411 10.73 6.36 -20.19
CA ASN A 411 10.33 5.21 -20.99
C ASN A 411 11.05 5.11 -22.33
N ILE A 412 12.01 5.99 -22.57
CA ILE A 412 12.94 5.78 -23.66
C ILE A 412 13.95 4.73 -23.15
N GLY A 413 13.59 3.45 -23.30
CA GLY A 413 14.47 2.35 -23.00
C GLY A 413 15.70 2.35 -23.89
N PHE A 414 16.60 1.43 -23.59
CA PHE A 414 17.73 1.12 -24.46
C PHE A 414 17.53 -0.31 -24.96
N ASP A 415 18.01 -0.64 -26.14
CA ASP A 415 18.01 -2.01 -26.62
C ASP A 415 19.10 -2.85 -25.92
N GLU A 416 19.21 -4.11 -26.32
CA GLU A 416 20.20 -5.05 -25.79
C GLU A 416 21.67 -4.63 -26.05
N ASN A 417 21.89 -3.70 -26.98
CA ASN A 417 23.20 -3.14 -27.29
C ASN A 417 23.48 -1.83 -26.53
N GLY A 418 22.52 -1.31 -25.80
CA GLY A 418 22.60 -0.04 -25.09
C GLY A 418 22.22 1.18 -25.96
N ASP A 419 21.69 0.95 -27.16
CA ASP A 419 21.21 2.02 -28.03
C ASP A 419 19.84 2.50 -27.58
N LYS A 420 19.64 3.82 -27.58
CA LYS A 420 18.40 4.44 -27.17
C LYS A 420 17.25 4.07 -28.10
N LEU A 421 16.23 3.43 -27.57
CA LEU A 421 15.02 3.10 -28.32
C LEU A 421 14.26 4.36 -28.74
N THR A 422 13.66 4.29 -29.92
CA THR A 422 12.72 5.33 -30.35
C THR A 422 11.45 5.22 -29.51
N TYR A 423 10.96 6.35 -29.02
CA TYR A 423 9.68 6.39 -28.31
C TYR A 423 8.56 5.85 -29.22
N SER A 424 7.79 4.92 -28.68
CA SER A 424 6.55 4.46 -29.29
C SER A 424 5.44 4.50 -28.22
N PRO A 425 4.31 5.17 -28.47
CA PRO A 425 3.18 5.14 -27.55
C PRO A 425 2.52 3.76 -27.53
N GLY A 426 1.91 3.42 -26.42
CA GLY A 426 1.14 2.19 -26.24
C GLY A 426 -0.38 2.43 -26.28
N LYS A 427 -1.14 1.42 -25.86
CA LYS A 427 -2.61 1.43 -25.81
C LYS A 427 -3.11 0.97 -24.43
N ILE A 428 -4.25 1.48 -24.03
CA ILE A 428 -4.99 0.98 -22.87
C ILE A 428 -6.37 0.56 -23.35
N ARG A 429 -6.78 -0.67 -23.04
CA ARG A 429 -8.10 -1.16 -23.42
C ARG A 429 -8.65 -2.21 -22.47
N ASP A 430 -9.95 -2.41 -22.52
CA ASP A 430 -10.64 -3.45 -21.74
C ASP A 430 -10.42 -3.24 -20.23
N VAL A 431 -10.77 -2.06 -19.72
CA VAL A 431 -10.63 -1.71 -18.30
C VAL A 431 -12.02 -1.63 -17.66
N THR A 432 -12.20 -2.28 -16.53
CA THR A 432 -13.47 -2.27 -15.79
C THR A 432 -13.27 -1.75 -14.37
N TYR A 433 -14.06 -0.77 -13.99
CA TYR A 433 -14.18 -0.24 -12.64
C TYR A 433 -15.55 -0.64 -12.07
N SER A 434 -15.58 -1.45 -11.01
CA SER A 434 -16.80 -1.92 -10.36
C SER A 434 -16.82 -1.51 -8.89
N ASN A 435 -17.88 -0.84 -8.47
CA ASN A 435 -18.06 -0.39 -7.09
C ASN A 435 -16.87 0.43 -6.55
N ILE A 436 -16.59 1.55 -7.23
CA ILE A 436 -15.52 2.48 -6.84
C ILE A 436 -16.10 3.59 -5.97
N ASN A 437 -15.49 3.86 -4.83
CA ASN A 437 -15.95 4.81 -3.85
C ASN A 437 -14.87 5.84 -3.53
N VAL A 438 -15.00 7.07 -4.02
CA VAL A 438 -14.17 8.22 -3.64
C VAL A 438 -14.84 8.92 -2.47
N MET A 439 -14.22 8.85 -1.29
CA MET A 439 -14.82 9.31 -0.04
C MET A 439 -14.43 10.74 0.32
N ASN A 440 -13.16 11.12 0.06
CA ASN A 440 -12.66 12.47 0.30
C ASN A 440 -11.61 12.89 -0.73
N VAL A 441 -11.57 14.19 -1.00
CA VAL A 441 -10.60 14.84 -1.87
C VAL A 441 -10.17 16.16 -1.24
N ARG A 442 -8.88 16.30 -0.92
CA ARG A 442 -8.39 17.42 -0.10
C ARG A 442 -8.33 18.77 -0.82
N THR A 443 -8.11 18.80 -2.11
CA THR A 443 -7.86 20.07 -2.84
C THR A 443 -9.00 20.52 -3.76
N GLY A 444 -10.08 19.74 -3.87
CA GLY A 444 -11.08 19.92 -4.91
C GLY A 444 -10.53 19.66 -6.32
N ARG A 445 -9.36 19.04 -6.42
CA ARG A 445 -8.71 18.61 -7.66
C ARG A 445 -8.80 17.10 -7.89
N GLY A 446 -9.48 16.36 -7.04
CA GLY A 446 -9.64 14.90 -7.09
C GLY A 446 -10.32 14.37 -8.33
N ASP A 447 -10.16 15.08 -9.39
CA ASP A 447 -10.70 14.86 -10.72
C ASP A 447 -10.24 13.51 -11.27
N CYS A 448 -10.90 13.09 -12.34
CA CYS A 448 -10.54 11.88 -13.08
C CYS A 448 -10.04 12.24 -14.48
N VAL A 449 -9.17 11.40 -15.02
CA VAL A 449 -8.59 11.59 -16.35
C VAL A 449 -8.70 10.32 -17.18
N ILE A 450 -9.11 10.46 -18.44
CA ILE A 450 -8.98 9.45 -19.49
C ILE A 450 -8.35 10.12 -20.71
N GLN A 451 -7.11 9.77 -21.03
CA GLN A 451 -6.33 10.45 -22.06
C GLN A 451 -5.53 9.47 -22.92
N GLY A 452 -5.93 9.27 -24.16
CA GLY A 452 -5.08 8.66 -25.16
C GLY A 452 -4.02 9.63 -25.67
N TYR A 453 -2.94 9.11 -26.30
CA TYR A 453 -1.90 9.90 -26.92
C TYR A 453 -2.36 10.53 -28.25
N ASP A 454 -2.92 9.68 -29.11
CA ASP A 454 -3.52 10.05 -30.41
C ASP A 454 -4.69 9.11 -30.75
N GLY A 455 -5.20 9.17 -31.98
CA GLY A 455 -6.31 8.32 -32.43
C GLY A 455 -5.98 6.82 -32.49
N ASP A 456 -4.74 6.47 -32.75
CA ASP A 456 -4.28 5.07 -32.85
C ASP A 456 -3.77 4.51 -31.53
N HIS A 457 -3.28 5.39 -30.65
CA HIS A 457 -2.74 5.06 -29.33
C HIS A 457 -3.67 5.66 -28.26
N ASN A 458 -4.82 5.04 -28.14
CA ASN A 458 -5.94 5.54 -27.37
C ASN A 458 -6.24 4.71 -26.12
N VAL A 459 -7.18 5.24 -25.33
CA VAL A 459 -7.84 4.51 -24.25
C VAL A 459 -9.22 4.10 -24.75
N SER A 460 -9.53 2.79 -24.74
CA SER A 460 -10.78 2.28 -25.31
C SER A 460 -11.39 1.15 -24.50
N ASN A 461 -12.70 0.95 -24.66
CA ASN A 461 -13.49 -0.06 -23.98
C ASN A 461 -13.30 -0.01 -22.44
N VAL A 462 -13.68 1.11 -21.83
CA VAL A 462 -13.64 1.29 -20.37
C VAL A 462 -15.06 1.30 -19.83
N SER A 463 -15.31 0.51 -18.80
CA SER A 463 -16.63 0.39 -18.17
C SER A 463 -16.57 0.82 -16.70
N PHE A 464 -17.50 1.68 -16.30
CA PHE A 464 -17.72 2.09 -14.91
C PHE A 464 -19.05 1.52 -14.42
N LYS A 465 -18.96 0.54 -13.54
CA LYS A 465 -20.10 -0.15 -12.92
C LYS A 465 -20.15 0.21 -11.44
N GLY A 466 -20.82 1.30 -11.10
CA GLY A 466 -20.88 1.71 -9.70
C GLY A 466 -19.81 2.69 -9.28
N PHE A 467 -19.59 3.76 -10.02
CA PHE A 467 -18.65 4.81 -9.64
C PHE A 467 -19.34 5.88 -8.80
N ASN A 468 -18.95 5.96 -7.52
CA ASN A 468 -19.43 6.95 -6.55
C ASN A 468 -18.32 7.94 -6.22
N TYR A 469 -18.58 9.22 -6.37
CA TYR A 469 -17.65 10.30 -6.10
C TYR A 469 -18.27 11.27 -5.09
N LEU A 470 -17.71 11.33 -3.89
CA LEU A 470 -18.18 12.14 -2.77
C LEU A 470 -19.69 11.93 -2.51
N GLY A 471 -20.12 10.66 -2.47
CA GLY A 471 -21.52 10.27 -2.24
C GLY A 471 -22.45 10.44 -3.45
N ARG A 472 -21.96 10.87 -4.59
CA ARG A 472 -22.74 11.07 -5.83
C ARG A 472 -22.35 10.04 -6.88
N ARG A 473 -23.34 9.38 -7.48
CA ARG A 473 -23.15 8.45 -8.61
C ARG A 473 -22.71 9.22 -9.87
N ILE A 474 -21.65 8.73 -10.51
CA ILE A 474 -21.17 9.23 -11.79
C ILE A 474 -21.66 8.30 -12.89
N THR A 475 -22.36 8.86 -13.88
CA THR A 475 -23.04 8.10 -14.94
C THR A 475 -22.69 8.57 -16.36
N SER A 476 -21.72 9.46 -16.49
CA SER A 476 -21.36 10.01 -17.80
C SER A 476 -19.99 10.66 -17.81
N LEU A 477 -19.30 10.60 -18.95
CA LEU A 477 -18.12 11.42 -19.22
C LEU A 477 -18.41 12.93 -19.27
N ASN A 478 -19.67 13.34 -19.36
CA ASN A 478 -20.04 14.76 -19.34
C ASN A 478 -20.06 15.33 -17.92
N ASP A 479 -19.90 14.49 -16.91
CA ASP A 479 -19.77 14.93 -15.52
C ASP A 479 -18.50 15.75 -15.32
N ALA A 480 -18.59 16.78 -14.47
CA ALA A 480 -17.50 17.71 -14.19
C ALA A 480 -16.29 17.07 -13.49
N VAL A 481 -16.46 15.85 -12.94
CA VAL A 481 -15.35 15.09 -12.35
C VAL A 481 -14.29 14.71 -13.39
N TRP A 482 -14.65 14.64 -14.66
CA TRP A 482 -13.73 14.30 -15.74
C TRP A 482 -13.02 15.55 -16.26
N ARG A 483 -11.82 15.79 -15.78
CA ARG A 483 -11.02 16.96 -16.16
C ARG A 483 -10.45 16.87 -17.57
N ILE A 484 -9.96 15.70 -17.96
CA ILE A 484 -9.43 15.44 -19.30
C ILE A 484 -10.10 14.17 -19.84
N LYS A 485 -10.57 14.25 -21.08
CA LYS A 485 -11.22 13.16 -21.81
C LYS A 485 -10.94 13.33 -23.30
N THR A 486 -9.73 12.86 -23.72
CA THR A 486 -9.25 13.02 -25.10
C THR A 486 -8.73 11.72 -25.65
N ASN A 487 -8.87 11.49 -26.95
CA ASN A 487 -8.43 10.29 -27.63
C ASN A 487 -8.86 9.01 -26.89
N CYS A 488 -10.14 8.95 -26.53
CA CYS A 488 -10.74 7.79 -25.88
C CYS A 488 -12.07 7.44 -26.58
N SER A 489 -12.39 6.14 -26.60
CA SER A 489 -13.61 5.59 -27.20
C SER A 489 -14.23 4.49 -26.36
N ASP A 490 -15.52 4.23 -26.58
CA ASP A 490 -16.26 3.13 -25.93
C ASP A 490 -16.18 3.19 -24.40
N ILE A 491 -16.46 4.37 -23.83
CA ILE A 491 -16.49 4.60 -22.39
C ILE A 491 -17.94 4.47 -21.92
N ASN A 492 -18.20 3.46 -21.12
CA ASN A 492 -19.54 3.05 -20.72
C ASN A 492 -19.75 3.29 -19.21
N PHE A 493 -20.97 3.66 -18.85
CA PHE A 493 -21.43 3.84 -17.47
C PHE A 493 -22.76 3.10 -17.30
N ASP A 494 -22.98 2.48 -16.13
CA ASP A 494 -24.25 1.88 -15.73
C ASP A 494 -24.95 2.68 -14.61
#